data_c284c4ab933510223aa74b2aab2c26b4
#
_entry.id   c284c4ab933510223aa74b2aab2c26b4
#
_cell.length_a   1.000
_cell.length_b   1.000
_cell.length_c   1.000
_cell.angle_alpha   90.00
_cell.angle_beta   90.00
_cell.angle_gamma   90.00
#
_symmetry.space_group_name_H-M   'P 1'
#
loop_
_entity.id
_entity.type
_entity.pdbx_description
1 polymer ?
#
loop_
_entity_poly.entity_id
_entity_poly.type
_entity_poly.pdbx_seq_one_letter_code
_entity_poly.pdbx_strand_id
1 'polypeptide(L)'
;MNLTKEQQEIYDGKQGATLAKVMQTLVRYGELFGADAMVPVTSKYNHLVTSFGLKALAPVYELMNQLIESGNVSKQKFSADPRPLDPNVPSSFLQDFVFKNFMYSKQDDYEKQLTQLGIMEKDAYTCTCYMDEVGNTPAMGEVLSWSESSAVVYANSVLGARCNRNSGIIDLMGSVVGYVPRFGLLTDEGRKATWIVKIETTKKPEAQLLGSAIGMKVMADVPYIVGLDKWLGGELDDAAKTYLKDFGAATASNGAVGLYHVENITPEAVKYGKDLIAEDAKVYVVDDAELQRVYESYPVIWKKKDAKPKLCFMGCPHMSLQQLIDWTEKVSQSLKEAGRTRVCIPTVFTAAPAVLKKFQETPYAETLKATGVITYYICPLMYMNNPLSEKMPVITSSNKLRTYTSARYYTDAEILEQITKGGADR
;
A
#
# COMPACT_ATOMS: atom_id res chain seq x y z
N MET A 1 -6.24 -31.13 3.96
CA MET A 1 -5.34 -30.29 4.81
C MET A 1 -5.20 -30.93 6.19
N ASN A 2 -4.00 -30.89 6.79
CA ASN A 2 -3.77 -31.42 8.15
C ASN A 2 -4.11 -30.35 9.18
N LEU A 3 -5.02 -30.66 10.12
CA LEU A 3 -5.38 -29.77 11.22
C LEU A 3 -4.85 -30.32 12.55
N THR A 4 -4.38 -29.45 13.43
CA THR A 4 -4.10 -29.83 14.82
C THR A 4 -5.40 -30.15 15.57
N LYS A 5 -5.29 -30.76 16.76
CA LYS A 5 -6.47 -31.06 17.59
C LYS A 5 -7.32 -29.80 17.86
N GLU A 6 -6.67 -28.69 18.23
CA GLU A 6 -7.36 -27.42 18.49
C GLU A 6 -8.05 -26.87 17.22
N GLN A 7 -7.36 -26.87 16.08
CA GLN A 7 -7.92 -26.43 14.80
C GLN A 7 -9.11 -27.30 14.37
N GLN A 8 -9.03 -28.61 14.59
CA GLN A 8 -10.13 -29.54 14.33
C GLN A 8 -11.33 -29.27 15.24
N GLU A 9 -11.09 -28.96 16.51
CA GLU A 9 -12.16 -28.58 17.44
C GLU A 9 -12.89 -27.32 17.05
N ILE A 10 -12.16 -26.32 16.51
CA ILE A 10 -12.77 -25.10 15.91
C ILE A 10 -13.58 -25.50 14.66
N TYR A 11 -13.00 -26.28 13.77
CA TYR A 11 -13.61 -26.72 12.51
C TYR A 11 -14.92 -27.49 12.75
N ASP A 12 -14.95 -28.34 13.78
CA ASP A 12 -16.10 -29.17 14.17
C ASP A 12 -17.18 -28.42 14.99
N GLY A 13 -16.95 -27.12 15.27
CA GLY A 13 -17.92 -26.25 15.93
C GLY A 13 -17.93 -26.32 17.46
N LYS A 14 -16.94 -26.94 18.10
CA LYS A 14 -16.87 -26.99 19.58
C LYS A 14 -16.65 -25.61 20.22
N GLN A 15 -16.15 -24.63 19.43
CA GLN A 15 -15.99 -23.23 19.85
C GLN A 15 -17.06 -22.30 19.25
N GLY A 16 -18.18 -22.86 18.81
CA GLY A 16 -19.31 -22.11 18.25
C GLY A 16 -19.41 -22.18 16.72
N ALA A 17 -20.64 -22.06 16.22
CA ALA A 17 -20.94 -22.24 14.80
C ALA A 17 -20.32 -21.17 13.89
N THR A 18 -20.24 -19.91 14.36
CA THR A 18 -19.64 -18.81 13.61
C THR A 18 -18.15 -19.06 13.38
N LEU A 19 -17.41 -19.42 14.41
CA LEU A 19 -15.98 -19.68 14.31
C LEU A 19 -15.70 -20.94 13.46
N ALA A 20 -16.55 -21.97 13.55
CA ALA A 20 -16.47 -23.15 12.70
C ALA A 20 -16.62 -22.78 11.21
N LYS A 21 -17.60 -21.97 10.84
CA LYS A 21 -17.81 -21.52 9.47
C LYS A 21 -16.61 -20.72 8.94
N VAL A 22 -16.01 -19.88 9.78
CA VAL A 22 -14.79 -19.14 9.44
C VAL A 22 -13.63 -20.10 9.17
N MET A 23 -13.35 -21.03 10.09
CA MET A 23 -12.28 -22.03 9.94
C MET A 23 -12.50 -22.92 8.70
N GLN A 24 -13.71 -23.40 8.48
CA GLN A 24 -14.06 -24.20 7.30
C GLN A 24 -13.84 -23.43 5.99
N THR A 25 -14.12 -22.12 5.98
CA THR A 25 -13.88 -21.27 4.82
C THR A 25 -12.39 -21.14 4.56
N LEU A 26 -11.57 -20.89 5.58
CA LEU A 26 -10.10 -20.79 5.43
C LEU A 26 -9.47 -22.11 5.01
N VAL A 27 -9.93 -23.23 5.53
CA VAL A 27 -9.46 -24.57 5.13
C VAL A 27 -9.75 -24.81 3.66
N ARG A 28 -10.99 -24.58 3.21
CA ARG A 28 -11.37 -24.74 1.78
C ARG A 28 -10.57 -23.79 0.89
N TYR A 29 -10.41 -22.55 1.31
CA TYR A 29 -9.59 -21.56 0.59
C TYR A 29 -8.14 -22.06 0.47
N GLY A 30 -7.54 -22.49 1.57
CA GLY A 30 -6.18 -23.02 1.56
C GLY A 30 -6.01 -24.26 0.67
N GLU A 31 -6.96 -25.19 0.70
CA GLU A 31 -6.94 -26.38 -0.15
C GLU A 31 -6.96 -26.07 -1.65
N LEU A 32 -7.70 -25.04 -2.05
CA LEU A 32 -7.71 -24.56 -3.45
C LEU A 32 -6.34 -24.05 -3.91
N PHE A 33 -5.51 -23.57 -3.00
CA PHE A 33 -4.15 -23.10 -3.27
C PHE A 33 -3.06 -24.12 -2.86
N GLY A 34 -3.44 -25.35 -2.56
CA GLY A 34 -2.50 -26.42 -2.23
C GLY A 34 -1.91 -26.34 -0.82
N ALA A 35 -2.55 -25.61 0.10
CA ALA A 35 -2.11 -25.57 1.49
C ALA A 35 -2.19 -26.95 2.14
N ASP A 36 -1.14 -27.35 2.85
CA ASP A 36 -1.02 -28.62 3.55
C ASP A 36 -1.42 -28.55 5.04
N ALA A 37 -1.37 -27.34 5.63
CA ALA A 37 -1.66 -27.08 7.04
C ALA A 37 -2.18 -25.66 7.27
N MET A 38 -2.78 -25.44 8.44
CA MET A 38 -3.00 -24.11 9.00
C MET A 38 -1.84 -23.78 9.95
N VAL A 39 -1.29 -22.55 9.83
CA VAL A 39 -0.21 -22.05 10.68
C VAL A 39 -0.69 -20.87 11.53
N PRO A 40 -0.18 -20.73 12.77
CA PRO A 40 -0.59 -19.60 13.61
C PRO A 40 -0.12 -18.27 13.04
N VAL A 41 -0.94 -17.23 13.20
CA VAL A 41 -0.53 -15.84 13.04
C VAL A 41 0.35 -15.48 14.24
N THR A 42 1.60 -15.06 13.97
CA THR A 42 2.60 -14.83 15.02
C THR A 42 2.94 -13.36 15.24
N SER A 43 2.50 -12.49 14.32
CA SER A 43 2.70 -11.05 14.47
C SER A 43 1.92 -10.49 15.67
N LYS A 44 2.48 -9.43 16.26
CA LYS A 44 1.82 -8.71 17.36
C LYS A 44 0.53 -8.02 16.91
N TYR A 45 0.49 -7.55 15.68
CA TYR A 45 -0.62 -6.82 15.10
C TYR A 45 -0.92 -7.31 13.68
N ASN A 46 -2.20 -7.22 13.29
CA ASN A 46 -2.65 -7.44 11.92
C ASN A 46 -2.85 -6.10 11.18
N HIS A 47 -3.14 -6.18 9.88
CA HIS A 47 -3.52 -5.02 9.06
C HIS A 47 -4.65 -5.42 8.11
N LEU A 48 -5.82 -4.80 8.25
CA LEU A 48 -7.04 -5.26 7.59
C LEU A 48 -7.62 -4.20 6.64
N VAL A 49 -7.96 -4.67 5.45
CA VAL A 49 -8.69 -3.90 4.44
C VAL A 49 -10.01 -4.60 4.17
N THR A 50 -11.14 -4.00 4.53
CA THR A 50 -12.45 -4.63 4.35
C THR A 50 -13.39 -3.81 3.46
N SER A 51 -14.11 -2.82 3.99
CA SER A 51 -15.17 -2.15 3.24
C SER A 51 -15.00 -0.65 2.99
N PHE A 52 -14.06 0.02 3.65
CA PHE A 52 -13.88 1.48 3.57
C PHE A 52 -15.14 2.31 3.86
N GLY A 53 -16.15 1.75 4.51
CA GLY A 53 -17.43 2.45 4.69
C GLY A 53 -18.32 2.48 3.44
N LEU A 54 -17.99 1.74 2.37
CA LEU A 54 -18.77 1.67 1.13
C LEU A 54 -20.11 1.00 1.35
N LYS A 55 -21.20 1.70 1.05
CA LYS A 55 -22.57 1.18 1.17
C LYS A 55 -22.81 -0.09 0.35
N ALA A 56 -22.15 -0.23 -0.78
CA ALA A 56 -22.30 -1.37 -1.69
C ALA A 56 -21.80 -2.71 -1.11
N LEU A 57 -21.02 -2.70 -0.03
CA LEU A 57 -20.43 -3.89 0.57
C LEU A 57 -21.25 -4.43 1.75
N ALA A 58 -22.57 -4.45 1.65
CA ALA A 58 -23.47 -4.93 2.69
C ALA A 58 -23.12 -6.31 3.28
N PRO A 59 -22.72 -7.34 2.48
CA PRO A 59 -22.35 -8.65 3.04
C PRO A 59 -21.13 -8.60 3.97
N VAL A 60 -20.23 -7.64 3.78
CA VAL A 60 -19.04 -7.49 4.64
C VAL A 60 -19.46 -6.98 6.03
N TYR A 61 -20.36 -6.00 6.10
CA TYR A 61 -20.90 -5.50 7.37
C TYR A 61 -21.68 -6.57 8.12
N GLU A 62 -22.44 -7.39 7.40
CA GLU A 62 -23.17 -8.49 7.99
C GLU A 62 -22.23 -9.54 8.58
N LEU A 63 -21.17 -9.93 7.86
CA LEU A 63 -20.15 -10.82 8.40
C LEU A 63 -19.50 -10.23 9.65
N MET A 64 -19.10 -8.96 9.63
CA MET A 64 -18.48 -8.30 10.77
C MET A 64 -19.44 -8.26 11.97
N ASN A 65 -20.75 -8.00 11.76
CA ASN A 65 -21.75 -8.06 12.83
C ASN A 65 -21.88 -9.47 13.41
N GLN A 66 -21.97 -10.50 12.57
CA GLN A 66 -22.05 -11.90 13.04
C GLN A 66 -20.84 -12.29 13.89
N LEU A 67 -19.63 -11.82 13.52
CA LEU A 67 -18.42 -12.04 14.31
C LEU A 67 -18.50 -11.33 15.66
N ILE A 68 -18.91 -10.06 15.69
CA ILE A 68 -19.05 -9.26 16.91
C ILE A 68 -20.12 -9.85 17.84
N GLU A 69 -21.31 -10.13 17.33
CA GLU A 69 -22.44 -10.68 18.10
C GLU A 69 -22.13 -12.05 18.71
N SER A 70 -21.32 -12.86 18.02
CA SER A 70 -20.87 -14.16 18.54
C SER A 70 -19.63 -14.07 19.45
N GLY A 71 -19.13 -12.85 19.73
CA GLY A 71 -17.94 -12.62 20.56
C GLY A 71 -16.61 -13.01 19.91
N ASN A 72 -16.61 -13.28 18.60
CA ASN A 72 -15.41 -13.65 17.84
C ASN A 72 -14.74 -12.41 17.23
N VAL A 73 -13.84 -11.82 17.97
CA VAL A 73 -13.05 -10.66 17.56
C VAL A 73 -11.64 -11.07 17.10
N SER A 74 -10.89 -10.15 16.52
CA SER A 74 -9.51 -10.43 16.10
C SER A 74 -8.64 -10.85 17.30
N LYS A 75 -7.85 -11.90 17.12
CA LYS A 75 -6.92 -12.39 18.18
C LYS A 75 -5.81 -11.40 18.48
N GLN A 76 -5.26 -10.77 17.43
CA GLN A 76 -4.33 -9.65 17.55
C GLN A 76 -5.08 -8.34 17.23
N LYS A 77 -4.70 -7.24 17.88
CA LYS A 77 -5.14 -5.93 17.43
C LYS A 77 -4.65 -5.66 16.00
N PHE A 78 -5.29 -4.74 15.29
CA PHE A 78 -4.95 -4.45 13.90
C PHE A 78 -5.01 -2.96 13.58
N SER A 79 -4.26 -2.56 12.56
CA SER A 79 -4.43 -1.30 11.84
C SER A 79 -5.32 -1.50 10.61
N ALA A 80 -5.88 -0.44 10.06
CA ALA A 80 -6.74 -0.50 8.89
C ALA A 80 -6.27 0.48 7.81
N ASP A 81 -6.76 0.29 6.59
CA ASP A 81 -6.51 1.21 5.47
C ASP A 81 -7.01 2.63 5.76
N PRO A 82 -6.42 3.65 5.08
CA PRO A 82 -6.79 5.05 5.28
C PRO A 82 -8.28 5.28 5.04
N ARG A 83 -8.84 6.22 5.78
CA ARG A 83 -10.21 6.68 5.56
C ARG A 83 -10.38 7.23 4.14
N PRO A 84 -11.54 6.98 3.50
CA PRO A 84 -11.83 7.51 2.17
C PRO A 84 -12.14 9.00 2.19
N LEU A 85 -12.60 9.52 3.31
CA LEU A 85 -13.09 10.87 3.51
C LEU A 85 -12.52 11.51 4.77
N ASP A 86 -12.27 12.80 4.65
CA ASP A 86 -12.07 13.72 5.77
C ASP A 86 -12.81 15.02 5.44
N PRO A 87 -13.53 15.64 6.40
CA PRO A 87 -14.29 16.87 6.15
C PRO A 87 -13.42 18.07 5.75
N ASN A 88 -12.12 18.00 5.96
CA ASN A 88 -11.18 19.06 5.63
C ASN A 88 -10.53 18.91 4.25
N VAL A 89 -10.76 17.79 3.54
CA VAL A 89 -10.27 17.64 2.16
C VAL A 89 -11.02 18.59 1.25
N PRO A 90 -10.34 19.35 0.38
CA PRO A 90 -10.99 20.21 -0.60
C PRO A 90 -11.91 19.40 -1.49
N SER A 91 -13.21 19.54 -1.30
CA SER A 91 -14.26 18.92 -2.09
C SER A 91 -15.35 19.95 -2.39
N SER A 92 -16.08 19.75 -3.47
CA SER A 92 -17.28 20.56 -3.72
C SER A 92 -18.42 20.11 -2.81
N PHE A 93 -19.35 21.01 -2.52
CA PHE A 93 -20.58 20.67 -1.76
C PHE A 93 -21.28 19.42 -2.33
N LEU A 94 -21.33 19.28 -3.65
CA LEU A 94 -21.95 18.14 -4.31
C LEU A 94 -21.15 16.85 -4.06
N GLN A 95 -19.80 16.89 -4.07
CA GLN A 95 -18.98 15.74 -3.74
C GLN A 95 -19.19 15.30 -2.29
N ASP A 96 -19.16 16.24 -1.36
CA ASP A 96 -19.41 15.95 0.06
C ASP A 96 -20.77 15.32 0.28
N PHE A 97 -21.79 15.87 -0.36
CA PHE A 97 -23.14 15.33 -0.26
C PHE A 97 -23.23 13.90 -0.79
N VAL A 98 -22.66 13.62 -1.96
CA VAL A 98 -22.67 12.28 -2.57
C VAL A 98 -21.83 11.31 -1.75
N PHE A 99 -20.65 11.71 -1.30
CA PHE A 99 -19.78 10.86 -0.51
C PHE A 99 -20.43 10.45 0.82
N LYS A 100 -20.86 11.43 1.61
CA LYS A 100 -21.39 11.19 2.96
C LYS A 100 -22.73 10.45 2.95
N ASN A 101 -23.62 10.78 2.01
CA ASN A 101 -24.98 10.26 2.05
C ASN A 101 -25.20 9.01 1.18
N PHE A 102 -24.34 8.76 0.19
CA PHE A 102 -24.53 7.63 -0.74
C PHE A 102 -23.34 6.66 -0.73
N MET A 103 -22.15 7.09 -1.07
CA MET A 103 -21.03 6.15 -1.28
C MET A 103 -20.49 5.59 0.04
N TYR A 104 -20.09 6.47 0.95
CA TYR A 104 -19.48 6.14 2.23
C TYR A 104 -20.42 6.36 3.41
N SER A 105 -21.73 6.24 3.19
CA SER A 105 -22.74 6.45 4.23
C SER A 105 -22.65 5.44 5.38
N LYS A 106 -21.84 4.38 5.24
CA LYS A 106 -21.56 3.38 6.26
C LYS A 106 -20.24 3.59 7.01
N GLN A 107 -19.54 4.72 6.80
CA GLN A 107 -18.24 4.97 7.41
C GLN A 107 -18.28 4.92 8.94
N ASP A 108 -19.25 5.60 9.57
CA ASP A 108 -19.37 5.62 11.02
C ASP A 108 -19.71 4.24 11.61
N ASP A 109 -20.60 3.48 10.96
CA ASP A 109 -20.94 2.12 11.36
C ASP A 109 -19.73 1.19 11.21
N TYR A 110 -19.00 1.34 10.12
CA TYR A 110 -17.77 0.62 9.85
C TYR A 110 -16.70 0.86 10.91
N GLU A 111 -16.43 2.10 11.27
CA GLU A 111 -15.44 2.43 12.31
C GLU A 111 -15.83 1.89 13.69
N LYS A 112 -17.14 1.87 14.02
CA LYS A 112 -17.65 1.20 15.24
C LYS A 112 -17.37 -0.30 15.21
N GLN A 113 -17.65 -0.95 14.07
CA GLN A 113 -17.35 -2.39 13.92
C GLN A 113 -15.85 -2.68 14.04
N LEU A 114 -14.97 -1.88 13.40
CA LEU A 114 -13.52 -2.03 13.55
C LEU A 114 -13.07 -1.86 15.02
N THR A 115 -13.66 -0.92 15.74
CA THR A 115 -13.40 -0.71 17.17
C THR A 115 -13.78 -1.96 17.98
N GLN A 116 -14.95 -2.54 17.73
CA GLN A 116 -15.42 -3.75 18.40
C GLN A 116 -14.59 -4.98 18.02
N LEU A 117 -14.09 -5.07 16.79
CA LEU A 117 -13.24 -6.15 16.32
C LEU A 117 -11.79 -6.05 16.81
N GLY A 118 -11.34 -4.89 17.32
CA GLY A 118 -10.03 -4.76 17.96
C GLY A 118 -9.01 -3.90 17.21
N ILE A 119 -9.41 -2.82 16.52
CA ILE A 119 -8.46 -1.86 15.95
C ILE A 119 -7.50 -1.32 17.03
N MET A 120 -6.23 -1.10 16.68
CA MET A 120 -5.16 -0.71 17.63
C MET A 120 -5.49 0.58 18.36
N GLU A 121 -5.79 1.64 17.61
CA GLU A 121 -6.08 2.98 18.09
C GLU A 121 -7.10 3.64 17.18
N LYS A 122 -7.72 4.73 17.66
CA LYS A 122 -8.68 5.51 16.88
C LYS A 122 -8.12 6.01 15.54
N ASP A 123 -6.82 6.26 15.45
CA ASP A 123 -6.16 6.82 14.26
C ASP A 123 -5.18 5.85 13.57
N ALA A 124 -5.31 4.53 13.81
CA ALA A 124 -4.54 3.48 13.15
C ALA A 124 -4.99 3.19 11.70
N TYR A 125 -5.37 4.25 10.98
CA TYR A 125 -5.88 4.18 9.60
C TYR A 125 -4.81 4.66 8.62
N THR A 126 -4.07 3.71 8.02
CA THR A 126 -3.00 4.01 7.06
C THR A 126 -2.61 2.79 6.25
N CYS A 127 -2.23 2.96 4.99
CA CYS A 127 -1.64 1.90 4.17
C CYS A 127 -0.14 1.68 4.43
N THR A 128 0.49 2.51 5.27
CA THR A 128 1.90 2.39 5.69
C THR A 128 1.99 2.06 7.18
N CYS A 129 1.23 1.05 7.61
CA CYS A 129 1.11 0.64 9.02
C CYS A 129 2.45 0.26 9.67
N TYR A 130 3.44 -0.14 8.86
CA TYR A 130 4.79 -0.54 9.25
C TYR A 130 5.74 0.62 9.56
N MET A 131 5.29 1.87 9.44
CA MET A 131 6.09 3.02 9.86
C MET A 131 6.27 3.02 11.38
N ASP A 132 7.44 3.41 11.86
CA ASP A 132 7.77 3.42 13.30
C ASP A 132 6.79 4.25 14.12
N GLU A 133 6.29 5.35 13.54
CA GLU A 133 5.28 6.21 14.15
C GLU A 133 3.93 5.51 14.36
N VAL A 134 3.60 4.53 13.51
CA VAL A 134 2.36 3.75 13.59
C VAL A 134 2.53 2.54 14.49
N GLY A 135 3.73 1.93 14.47
CA GLY A 135 4.12 0.87 15.39
C GLY A 135 3.59 -0.53 15.06
N ASN A 136 3.12 -0.78 13.82
CA ASN A 136 2.77 -2.11 13.37
C ASN A 136 3.88 -2.68 12.45
N THR A 137 5.06 -2.92 13.04
CA THR A 137 6.25 -3.38 12.34
C THR A 137 6.56 -4.83 12.75
N PRO A 138 6.22 -5.83 11.92
CA PRO A 138 6.52 -7.24 12.21
C PRO A 138 8.01 -7.54 12.08
N ALA A 139 8.46 -8.56 12.82
CA ALA A 139 9.82 -9.08 12.71
C ALA A 139 9.97 -10.06 11.53
N MET A 140 11.23 -10.28 11.13
CA MET A 140 11.55 -11.26 10.09
C MET A 140 11.06 -12.67 10.49
N GLY A 141 10.36 -13.33 9.56
CA GLY A 141 9.81 -14.67 9.73
C GLY A 141 8.45 -14.73 10.43
N GLU A 142 7.95 -13.63 10.99
CA GLU A 142 6.59 -13.61 11.55
C GLU A 142 5.54 -13.85 10.47
N VAL A 143 4.51 -14.63 10.83
CA VAL A 143 3.36 -14.94 9.96
C VAL A 143 2.25 -13.93 10.20
N LEU A 144 1.78 -13.31 9.12
CA LEU A 144 0.82 -12.22 9.14
C LEU A 144 -0.52 -12.63 8.55
N SER A 145 -1.59 -11.94 8.98
CA SER A 145 -2.88 -11.88 8.31
C SER A 145 -3.13 -10.44 7.89
N TRP A 146 -2.52 -10.03 6.78
CA TRP A 146 -2.54 -8.67 6.24
C TRP A 146 -3.11 -8.64 4.83
N SER A 147 -3.91 -7.64 4.50
CA SER A 147 -4.64 -7.58 3.23
C SER A 147 -4.35 -6.37 2.33
N GLU A 148 -3.66 -5.34 2.78
CA GLU A 148 -3.29 -4.21 1.91
C GLU A 148 -2.06 -4.56 1.06
N SER A 149 -2.15 -4.40 -0.27
CA SER A 149 -1.14 -4.90 -1.21
C SER A 149 0.24 -4.26 -1.06
N SER A 150 0.32 -2.94 -0.82
CA SER A 150 1.61 -2.26 -0.62
C SER A 150 2.20 -2.55 0.76
N ALA A 151 1.37 -2.76 1.78
CA ALA A 151 1.81 -3.18 3.10
C ALA A 151 2.33 -4.63 3.09
N VAL A 152 1.62 -5.54 2.41
CA VAL A 152 2.02 -6.94 2.28
C VAL A 152 3.36 -7.07 1.56
N VAL A 153 3.55 -6.41 0.41
CA VAL A 153 4.81 -6.48 -0.32
C VAL A 153 5.97 -5.87 0.47
N TYR A 154 5.73 -4.80 1.23
CA TYR A 154 6.74 -4.22 2.12
C TYR A 154 7.10 -5.16 3.27
N ALA A 155 6.10 -5.72 3.96
CA ALA A 155 6.32 -6.67 5.05
C ALA A 155 7.11 -7.90 4.60
N ASN A 156 6.76 -8.48 3.45
CA ASN A 156 7.46 -9.62 2.88
C ASN A 156 8.91 -9.28 2.47
N SER A 157 9.10 -8.16 1.78
CA SER A 157 10.37 -7.84 1.10
C SER A 157 11.34 -7.08 2.00
N VAL A 158 10.85 -6.02 2.67
CA VAL A 158 11.69 -5.09 3.43
C VAL A 158 11.86 -5.53 4.88
N LEU A 159 10.83 -6.17 5.46
CA LEU A 159 10.87 -6.66 6.84
C LEU A 159 11.18 -8.17 6.92
N GLY A 160 11.03 -8.91 5.82
CA GLY A 160 11.24 -10.36 5.79
C GLY A 160 10.17 -11.17 6.54
N ALA A 161 9.00 -10.58 6.79
CA ALA A 161 7.83 -11.27 7.33
C ALA A 161 7.18 -12.17 6.26
N ARG A 162 6.17 -12.95 6.64
CA ARG A 162 5.52 -13.92 5.75
C ARG A 162 4.02 -13.67 5.68
N CYS A 163 3.55 -13.26 4.49
CA CYS A 163 2.15 -12.97 4.23
C CYS A 163 1.79 -13.29 2.77
N ASN A 164 0.67 -13.95 2.54
CA ASN A 164 0.10 -14.05 1.20
C ASN A 164 -0.70 -12.77 0.85
N ARG A 165 -0.89 -12.53 -0.43
CA ARG A 165 -1.80 -11.48 -0.92
C ARG A 165 -3.22 -12.06 -1.02
N ASN A 166 -3.92 -12.08 0.10
CA ASN A 166 -5.30 -12.52 0.16
C ASN A 166 -6.28 -11.35 -0.03
N SER A 167 -7.59 -11.66 -0.06
CA SER A 167 -8.62 -10.63 0.08
C SER A 167 -8.79 -10.21 1.54
N GLY A 168 -9.28 -8.99 1.77
CA GLY A 168 -9.51 -8.47 3.11
C GLY A 168 -10.42 -9.35 3.98
N ILE A 169 -11.35 -10.06 3.37
CA ILE A 169 -12.25 -10.99 4.08
C ILE A 169 -11.50 -12.24 4.57
N ILE A 170 -10.62 -12.78 3.76
CA ILE A 170 -9.79 -13.94 4.15
C ILE A 170 -8.87 -13.58 5.31
N ASP A 171 -8.25 -12.38 5.26
CA ASP A 171 -7.37 -11.96 6.35
C ASP A 171 -8.13 -11.50 7.60
N LEU A 172 -9.35 -10.96 7.48
CA LEU A 172 -10.24 -10.78 8.62
C LEU A 172 -10.56 -12.13 9.28
N MET A 173 -10.90 -13.14 8.49
CA MET A 173 -11.16 -14.49 9.00
C MET A 173 -9.92 -15.09 9.66
N GLY A 174 -8.74 -14.95 9.04
CA GLY A 174 -7.46 -15.39 9.60
C GLY A 174 -7.14 -14.71 10.93
N SER A 175 -7.38 -13.41 11.03
CA SER A 175 -7.16 -12.65 12.27
C SER A 175 -8.10 -13.06 13.40
N VAL A 176 -9.34 -13.46 13.09
CA VAL A 176 -10.34 -13.90 14.07
C VAL A 176 -10.03 -15.31 14.60
N VAL A 177 -9.68 -16.26 13.74
CA VAL A 177 -9.31 -17.61 14.20
C VAL A 177 -7.87 -17.70 14.74
N GLY A 178 -7.00 -16.75 14.33
CA GLY A 178 -5.58 -16.74 14.69
C GLY A 178 -4.71 -17.71 13.87
N TYR A 179 -5.22 -18.20 12.74
CA TYR A 179 -4.53 -19.13 11.84
C TYR A 179 -4.74 -18.72 10.38
N VAL A 180 -3.73 -18.98 9.56
CA VAL A 180 -3.77 -18.79 8.10
C VAL A 180 -3.30 -20.07 7.38
N PRO A 181 -3.81 -20.38 6.17
CA PRO A 181 -3.39 -21.56 5.43
C PRO A 181 -1.97 -21.41 4.87
N ARG A 182 -1.15 -22.44 5.02
CA ARG A 182 0.27 -22.46 4.62
C ARG A 182 0.42 -22.81 3.14
N PHE A 183 0.56 -21.78 2.31
CA PHE A 183 0.87 -21.90 0.88
C PHE A 183 1.62 -20.65 0.39
N GLY A 184 2.07 -20.64 -0.86
CA GLY A 184 2.64 -19.48 -1.52
C GLY A 184 3.75 -18.81 -0.70
N LEU A 185 3.62 -17.52 -0.43
CA LEU A 185 4.65 -16.70 0.26
C LEU A 185 4.87 -17.05 1.74
N LEU A 186 4.07 -17.96 2.31
CA LEU A 186 4.32 -18.51 3.63
C LEU A 186 5.32 -19.69 3.62
N THR A 187 5.65 -20.22 2.44
CA THR A 187 6.59 -21.33 2.26
C THR A 187 7.93 -20.85 1.70
N ASP A 188 9.02 -21.55 2.00
CA ASP A 188 10.33 -21.18 1.46
C ASP A 188 10.36 -21.34 -0.06
N GLU A 189 9.70 -22.35 -0.60
CA GLU A 189 9.63 -22.56 -2.06
C GLU A 189 8.85 -21.44 -2.76
N GLY A 190 7.70 -21.01 -2.21
CA GLY A 190 6.92 -19.91 -2.79
C GLY A 190 7.61 -18.53 -2.71
N ARG A 191 8.71 -18.42 -1.98
CA ARG A 191 9.53 -17.20 -1.87
C ARG A 191 10.72 -17.19 -2.79
N LYS A 192 10.98 -18.28 -3.53
CA LYS A 192 12.04 -18.29 -4.55
C LYS A 192 11.69 -17.38 -5.71
N ALA A 193 12.72 -16.67 -6.18
CA ALA A 193 12.60 -15.77 -7.31
C ALA A 193 12.61 -16.54 -8.63
N THR A 194 11.58 -16.36 -9.43
CA THR A 194 11.46 -16.92 -10.80
C THR A 194 11.93 -15.92 -11.87
N TRP A 195 12.35 -14.73 -11.46
CA TRP A 195 12.93 -13.70 -12.31
C TRP A 195 14.20 -13.12 -11.69
N ILE A 196 15.24 -12.94 -12.52
CA ILE A 196 16.39 -12.09 -12.23
C ILE A 196 16.19 -10.78 -12.98
N VAL A 197 16.05 -9.67 -12.24
CA VAL A 197 15.90 -8.34 -12.82
C VAL A 197 17.21 -7.57 -12.68
N LYS A 198 17.86 -7.24 -13.80
CA LYS A 198 19.12 -6.49 -13.82
C LYS A 198 18.85 -5.00 -14.04
N ILE A 199 19.33 -4.16 -13.11
CA ILE A 199 19.21 -2.71 -13.22
C ILE A 199 20.47 -2.15 -13.86
N GLU A 200 20.37 -1.69 -15.10
CA GLU A 200 21.46 -1.17 -15.92
C GLU A 200 21.27 0.30 -16.28
N THR A 201 20.59 1.06 -15.39
CA THR A 201 20.33 2.50 -15.57
C THR A 201 21.59 3.34 -15.33
N THR A 202 21.71 4.47 -16.03
CA THR A 202 22.83 5.42 -15.89
C THR A 202 22.67 6.38 -14.72
N LYS A 203 21.45 6.52 -14.18
CA LYS A 203 21.10 7.31 -12.99
C LYS A 203 20.17 6.52 -12.08
N LYS A 204 20.05 6.95 -10.81
CA LYS A 204 19.09 6.37 -9.88
C LYS A 204 17.68 6.42 -10.48
N PRO A 205 17.03 5.28 -10.73
CA PRO A 205 15.69 5.28 -11.31
C PRO A 205 14.66 5.77 -10.28
N GLU A 206 13.58 6.37 -10.74
CA GLU A 206 12.42 6.70 -9.91
C GLU A 206 11.77 5.42 -9.37
N ALA A 207 11.56 5.33 -8.05
CA ALA A 207 11.04 4.14 -7.39
C ALA A 207 9.71 3.65 -7.98
N GLN A 208 8.77 4.56 -8.20
CA GLN A 208 7.46 4.26 -8.74
C GLN A 208 7.50 3.82 -10.22
N LEU A 209 8.40 4.40 -11.03
CA LEU A 209 8.55 4.03 -12.44
C LEU A 209 9.25 2.67 -12.57
N LEU A 210 10.33 2.45 -11.82
CA LEU A 210 11.02 1.16 -11.79
C LEU A 210 10.09 0.04 -11.30
N GLY A 211 9.36 0.28 -10.22
CA GLY A 211 8.39 -0.67 -9.69
C GLY A 211 7.29 -1.00 -10.69
N SER A 212 6.80 -0.01 -11.44
CA SER A 212 5.83 -0.22 -12.51
C SER A 212 6.40 -1.08 -13.64
N ALA A 213 7.61 -0.79 -14.12
CA ALA A 213 8.27 -1.56 -15.18
C ALA A 213 8.41 -3.05 -14.78
N ILE A 214 8.89 -3.29 -13.57
CA ILE A 214 9.07 -4.66 -13.06
C ILE A 214 7.70 -5.33 -12.85
N GLY A 215 6.75 -4.68 -12.18
CA GLY A 215 5.42 -5.24 -11.94
C GLY A 215 4.70 -5.66 -13.21
N MET A 216 4.71 -4.81 -14.24
CA MET A 216 4.10 -5.10 -15.55
C MET A 216 4.77 -6.29 -16.26
N LYS A 217 6.04 -6.53 -16.01
CA LYS A 217 6.80 -7.63 -16.63
C LYS A 217 6.65 -8.94 -15.90
N VAL A 218 6.85 -8.93 -14.58
CA VAL A 218 6.89 -10.17 -13.77
C VAL A 218 5.51 -10.61 -13.28
N MET A 219 4.52 -9.73 -13.31
CA MET A 219 3.16 -9.98 -12.87
C MET A 219 3.09 -10.42 -11.39
N ALA A 220 2.70 -11.66 -11.12
CA ALA A 220 2.57 -12.22 -9.77
C ALA A 220 3.82 -12.96 -9.28
N ASP A 221 4.83 -13.10 -10.13
CA ASP A 221 6.05 -13.81 -9.83
C ASP A 221 6.94 -13.03 -8.85
N VAL A 222 7.91 -13.71 -8.25
CA VAL A 222 8.89 -13.10 -7.33
C VAL A 222 10.15 -12.71 -8.10
N PRO A 223 10.53 -11.41 -8.16
CA PRO A 223 11.78 -10.97 -8.76
C PRO A 223 12.94 -10.91 -7.75
N TYR A 224 14.13 -11.32 -8.18
CA TYR A 224 15.42 -11.02 -7.53
C TYR A 224 16.12 -9.92 -8.31
N ILE A 225 16.33 -8.76 -7.67
CA ILE A 225 16.77 -7.52 -8.29
C ILE A 225 18.25 -7.31 -8.02
N VAL A 226 19.03 -7.21 -9.10
CA VAL A 226 20.49 -7.06 -9.09
C VAL A 226 20.88 -5.67 -9.60
N GLY A 227 21.83 -5.02 -8.95
CA GLY A 227 22.38 -3.72 -9.36
C GLY A 227 21.57 -2.51 -8.89
N LEU A 228 20.50 -2.72 -8.10
CA LEU A 228 19.78 -1.61 -7.46
C LEU A 228 20.51 -1.13 -6.18
N ASP A 229 21.25 -2.01 -5.53
CA ASP A 229 22.06 -1.75 -4.34
C ASP A 229 23.07 -0.62 -4.53
N LYS A 230 23.67 -0.49 -5.72
CA LYS A 230 24.58 0.63 -6.07
C LYS A 230 23.94 2.02 -5.90
N TRP A 231 22.62 2.09 -6.04
CA TRP A 231 21.85 3.34 -5.91
C TRP A 231 21.26 3.55 -4.51
N LEU A 232 21.19 2.48 -3.70
CA LEU A 232 20.62 2.51 -2.35
C LEU A 232 21.67 2.46 -1.24
N GLY A 233 22.97 2.47 -1.57
CA GLY A 233 24.05 2.55 -0.59
C GLY A 233 24.50 1.22 0.03
N GLY A 234 23.91 0.08 -0.37
CA GLY A 234 24.30 -1.26 0.11
C GLY A 234 23.78 -1.62 1.50
N GLU A 235 22.94 -0.78 2.12
CA GLU A 235 22.34 -0.99 3.43
C GLU A 235 20.84 -0.66 3.40
N LEU A 236 20.07 -1.27 4.30
CA LEU A 236 18.64 -1.01 4.46
C LEU A 236 18.42 0.13 5.47
N ASP A 237 18.92 1.33 5.13
CA ASP A 237 18.67 2.56 5.89
C ASP A 237 17.27 3.15 5.61
N ASP A 238 16.93 4.27 6.24
CA ASP A 238 15.61 4.89 6.10
C ASP A 238 15.37 5.44 4.68
N ALA A 239 16.42 5.85 3.97
CA ALA A 239 16.33 6.28 2.58
C ALA A 239 16.02 5.09 1.65
N ALA A 240 16.70 3.96 1.86
CA ALA A 240 16.44 2.71 1.15
C ALA A 240 15.03 2.18 1.46
N LYS A 241 14.60 2.17 2.73
CA LYS A 241 13.23 1.79 3.14
C LYS A 241 12.18 2.66 2.47
N THR A 242 12.38 3.97 2.43
CA THR A 242 11.47 4.92 1.78
C THR A 242 11.38 4.66 0.27
N TYR A 243 12.51 4.44 -0.40
CA TYR A 243 12.55 4.08 -1.81
C TYR A 243 11.81 2.75 -2.07
N LEU A 244 12.12 1.72 -1.29
CA LEU A 244 11.53 0.39 -1.44
C LEU A 244 10.03 0.36 -1.11
N LYS A 245 9.55 1.24 -0.23
CA LYS A 245 8.13 1.45 0.03
C LYS A 245 7.38 1.86 -1.24
N ASP A 246 7.88 2.88 -1.93
CA ASP A 246 7.27 3.40 -3.16
C ASP A 246 7.43 2.44 -4.33
N PHE A 247 8.60 1.83 -4.45
CA PHE A 247 8.90 0.77 -5.41
C PHE A 247 7.94 -0.42 -5.26
N GLY A 248 7.79 -0.94 -4.03
CA GLY A 248 6.91 -2.07 -3.73
C GLY A 248 5.44 -1.79 -4.03
N ALA A 249 4.96 -0.58 -3.70
CA ALA A 249 3.59 -0.20 -4.02
C ALA A 249 3.32 -0.18 -5.54
N ALA A 250 4.30 0.22 -6.33
CA ALA A 250 4.19 0.20 -7.79
C ALA A 250 4.26 -1.22 -8.36
N THR A 251 5.16 -2.09 -7.85
CA THR A 251 5.22 -3.50 -8.29
C THR A 251 3.93 -4.25 -7.98
N ALA A 252 3.37 -4.02 -6.79
CA ALA A 252 2.13 -4.66 -6.35
C ALA A 252 0.89 -4.20 -7.13
N SER A 253 0.85 -2.94 -7.57
CA SER A 253 -0.31 -2.37 -8.27
C SER A 253 -0.26 -2.52 -9.78
N ASN A 254 0.92 -2.53 -10.39
CA ASN A 254 1.08 -2.66 -11.85
C ASN A 254 1.29 -4.13 -12.30
N GLY A 255 1.55 -5.00 -11.35
CA GLY A 255 1.52 -6.46 -11.47
C GLY A 255 0.65 -7.02 -10.36
N ALA A 256 1.15 -8.05 -9.72
CA ALA A 256 0.58 -8.61 -8.50
C ALA A 256 1.70 -9.09 -7.56
N VAL A 257 2.87 -8.44 -7.64
CA VAL A 257 4.05 -8.81 -6.84
C VAL A 257 3.73 -8.71 -5.35
N GLY A 258 3.91 -9.82 -4.64
CA GLY A 258 3.71 -9.91 -3.19
C GLY A 258 5.02 -9.96 -2.40
N LEU A 259 6.13 -10.21 -3.10
CA LEU A 259 7.48 -10.28 -2.56
C LEU A 259 8.48 -9.96 -3.67
N TYR A 260 9.50 -9.20 -3.34
CA TYR A 260 10.72 -9.02 -4.14
C TYR A 260 11.96 -9.14 -3.25
N HIS A 261 13.06 -9.55 -3.85
CA HIS A 261 14.38 -9.53 -3.23
C HIS A 261 15.26 -8.49 -3.91
N VAL A 262 15.97 -7.68 -3.14
CA VAL A 262 17.01 -6.77 -3.65
C VAL A 262 18.35 -7.23 -3.13
N GLU A 263 19.24 -7.61 -4.04
CA GLU A 263 20.60 -8.08 -3.73
C GLU A 263 21.29 -7.12 -2.76
N ASN A 264 21.93 -7.64 -1.73
CA ASN A 264 22.66 -6.92 -0.67
C ASN A 264 21.81 -5.98 0.22
N ILE A 265 20.50 -5.84 0.00
CA ILE A 265 19.66 -4.88 0.72
C ILE A 265 18.56 -5.56 1.55
N THR A 266 17.69 -6.36 0.89
CA THR A 266 16.53 -6.92 1.61
C THR A 266 16.93 -8.09 2.50
N PRO A 267 16.30 -8.27 3.68
CA PRO A 267 16.76 -9.21 4.71
C PRO A 267 16.99 -10.64 4.22
N GLU A 268 16.07 -11.18 3.42
CA GLU A 268 16.24 -12.53 2.88
C GLU A 268 17.34 -12.59 1.81
N ALA A 269 17.48 -11.56 0.95
CA ALA A 269 18.56 -11.51 -0.04
C ALA A 269 19.95 -11.41 0.64
N VAL A 270 20.06 -10.66 1.74
CA VAL A 270 21.29 -10.61 2.55
C VAL A 270 21.59 -11.97 3.20
N LYS A 271 20.55 -12.64 3.72
CA LYS A 271 20.72 -13.89 4.47
C LYS A 271 20.96 -15.11 3.57
N TYR A 272 20.26 -15.22 2.46
CA TYR A 272 20.24 -16.42 1.62
C TYR A 272 20.90 -16.20 0.25
N GLY A 273 21.12 -14.95 -0.14
CA GLY A 273 21.76 -14.61 -1.41
C GLY A 273 21.10 -15.26 -2.62
N LYS A 274 21.91 -15.88 -3.46
CA LYS A 274 21.48 -16.50 -4.72
C LYS A 274 20.71 -17.82 -4.54
N ASP A 275 20.69 -18.40 -3.36
CA ASP A 275 19.88 -19.60 -3.06
C ASP A 275 18.37 -19.32 -3.16
N LEU A 276 18.00 -18.03 -3.15
CA LEU A 276 16.63 -17.58 -3.41
C LEU A 276 16.22 -17.63 -4.90
N ILE A 277 17.15 -17.85 -5.82
CA ILE A 277 16.88 -17.83 -7.26
C ILE A 277 16.56 -19.25 -7.72
N ALA A 278 15.43 -19.44 -8.36
CA ALA A 278 15.06 -20.71 -9.00
C ALA A 278 16.02 -21.02 -10.18
N GLU A 279 16.27 -22.30 -10.43
CA GLU A 279 17.20 -22.74 -11.47
C GLU A 279 16.81 -22.27 -12.89
N ASP A 280 15.50 -22.16 -13.15
CA ASP A 280 14.90 -21.75 -14.42
C ASP A 280 14.47 -20.26 -14.43
N ALA A 281 15.01 -19.43 -13.54
CA ALA A 281 14.65 -18.03 -13.43
C ALA A 281 14.89 -17.27 -14.74
N LYS A 282 13.87 -16.54 -15.17
CA LYS A 282 13.89 -15.70 -16.38
C LYS A 282 14.70 -14.43 -16.10
N VAL A 283 15.26 -13.83 -17.15
CA VAL A 283 16.03 -12.58 -17.03
C VAL A 283 15.26 -11.43 -17.66
N TYR A 284 15.23 -10.30 -16.95
CA TYR A 284 14.72 -9.03 -17.44
C TYR A 284 15.75 -7.92 -17.15
N VAL A 285 16.10 -7.16 -18.18
CA VAL A 285 17.02 -6.02 -18.07
C VAL A 285 16.19 -4.74 -18.09
N VAL A 286 16.47 -3.85 -17.14
CA VAL A 286 15.85 -2.53 -17.04
C VAL A 286 16.95 -1.49 -17.15
N ASP A 287 17.03 -0.85 -18.30
CA ASP A 287 17.90 0.27 -18.61
C ASP A 287 17.09 1.57 -18.75
N ASP A 288 17.75 2.67 -19.10
CA ASP A 288 17.10 3.98 -19.28
C ASP A 288 16.07 3.96 -20.44
N ALA A 289 16.36 3.20 -21.51
CA ALA A 289 15.45 3.08 -22.65
C ALA A 289 14.17 2.32 -22.30
N GLU A 290 14.30 1.24 -21.52
CA GLU A 290 13.15 0.47 -21.04
C GLU A 290 12.29 1.29 -20.09
N LEU A 291 12.88 2.07 -19.17
CA LEU A 291 12.13 2.98 -18.31
C LEU A 291 11.38 4.04 -19.11
N GLN A 292 12.03 4.62 -20.12
CA GLN A 292 11.42 5.61 -21.00
C GLN A 292 10.25 4.98 -21.79
N ARG A 293 10.43 3.80 -22.35
CA ARG A 293 9.37 3.04 -23.04
C ARG A 293 8.16 2.79 -22.14
N VAL A 294 8.40 2.37 -20.87
CA VAL A 294 7.33 2.15 -19.90
C VAL A 294 6.60 3.44 -19.59
N TYR A 295 7.34 4.52 -19.33
CA TYR A 295 6.76 5.84 -19.05
C TYR A 295 5.87 6.35 -20.20
N GLU A 296 6.32 6.22 -21.43
CA GLU A 296 5.57 6.63 -22.64
C GLU A 296 4.35 5.75 -22.91
N SER A 297 4.34 4.52 -22.40
CA SER A 297 3.22 3.58 -22.56
C SER A 297 2.01 3.92 -21.68
N TYR A 298 2.15 4.81 -20.71
CA TYR A 298 1.06 5.11 -19.79
C TYR A 298 -0.10 5.84 -20.48
N PRO A 299 -1.32 5.31 -20.37
CA PRO A 299 -2.47 5.93 -21.01
C PRO A 299 -2.85 7.25 -20.34
N VAL A 300 -3.20 8.24 -21.14
CA VAL A 300 -3.89 9.44 -20.65
C VAL A 300 -5.38 9.26 -20.87
N ILE A 301 -6.10 8.98 -19.78
CA ILE A 301 -7.54 8.66 -19.80
C ILE A 301 -8.43 9.86 -19.44
N TRP A 302 -7.86 11.05 -19.34
CA TRP A 302 -8.61 12.29 -19.14
C TRP A 302 -9.57 12.54 -20.31
N LYS A 303 -10.74 13.09 -20.03
CA LYS A 303 -11.73 13.43 -21.07
C LYS A 303 -11.15 14.35 -22.18
N LYS A 304 -10.28 15.29 -21.77
CA LYS A 304 -9.44 16.09 -22.67
C LYS A 304 -7.99 15.81 -22.28
N LYS A 305 -7.22 15.27 -23.21
CA LYS A 305 -5.82 14.85 -22.96
C LYS A 305 -4.89 16.01 -22.58
N ASP A 306 -5.20 17.19 -23.07
CA ASP A 306 -4.51 18.47 -22.88
C ASP A 306 -5.13 19.35 -21.77
N ALA A 307 -6.02 18.81 -20.95
CA ALA A 307 -6.63 19.55 -19.86
C ALA A 307 -5.56 19.99 -18.84
N LYS A 308 -5.67 21.22 -18.34
CA LYS A 308 -4.80 21.70 -17.25
C LYS A 308 -5.11 20.92 -15.98
N PRO A 309 -4.08 20.49 -15.23
CA PRO A 309 -4.27 19.82 -13.95
C PRO A 309 -5.08 20.68 -12.97
N LYS A 310 -6.02 20.06 -12.27
CA LYS A 310 -6.86 20.72 -11.24
C LYS A 310 -6.47 20.35 -9.85
N LEU A 311 -5.74 19.25 -9.68
CA LEU A 311 -5.32 18.73 -8.38
C LEU A 311 -4.05 17.91 -8.56
N CYS A 312 -3.14 18.01 -7.60
CA CYS A 312 -2.00 17.12 -7.44
C CYS A 312 -2.17 16.31 -6.17
N PHE A 313 -2.14 14.97 -6.28
CA PHE A 313 -2.08 14.05 -5.15
C PHE A 313 -0.71 13.38 -5.05
N MET A 314 -0.09 13.50 -3.88
CA MET A 314 1.14 12.80 -3.50
C MET A 314 0.88 11.93 -2.28
N GLY A 315 1.60 10.79 -2.17
CA GLY A 315 1.47 9.92 -1.00
C GLY A 315 0.51 8.73 -1.21
N CYS A 316 0.60 8.06 -2.34
CA CYS A 316 0.00 6.75 -2.54
C CYS A 316 1.09 5.72 -2.94
N PRO A 317 1.67 5.01 -1.93
CA PRO A 317 1.30 4.90 -0.51
C PRO A 317 1.63 6.17 0.30
N HIS A 318 1.07 6.26 1.51
CA HIS A 318 1.29 7.37 2.44
C HIS A 318 2.78 7.72 2.60
N MET A 319 3.08 9.02 2.64
CA MET A 319 4.44 9.54 2.75
C MET A 319 5.04 9.24 4.14
N SER A 320 6.34 8.99 4.18
CA SER A 320 7.11 8.97 5.43
C SER A 320 7.35 10.40 5.96
N LEU A 321 7.77 10.51 7.21
CA LEU A 321 8.17 11.78 7.81
C LEU A 321 9.29 12.44 6.99
N GLN A 322 10.31 11.67 6.59
CA GLN A 322 11.42 12.17 5.79
C GLN A 322 10.95 12.66 4.41
N GLN A 323 10.03 11.94 3.75
CA GLN A 323 9.47 12.42 2.48
C GLN A 323 8.72 13.75 2.62
N LEU A 324 7.97 13.96 3.70
CA LEU A 324 7.30 15.24 3.96
C LEU A 324 8.32 16.37 4.13
N ILE A 325 9.42 16.11 4.83
CA ILE A 325 10.51 17.08 5.03
C ILE A 325 11.18 17.40 3.69
N ASP A 326 11.64 16.38 2.96
CA ASP A 326 12.32 16.54 1.66
C ASP A 326 11.47 17.29 0.64
N TRP A 327 10.17 16.95 0.55
CA TRP A 327 9.25 17.64 -0.33
C TRP A 327 8.96 19.07 0.10
N THR A 328 8.96 19.36 1.40
CA THR A 328 8.84 20.73 1.91
C THR A 328 10.01 21.60 1.43
N GLU A 329 11.22 21.09 1.55
CA GLU A 329 12.43 21.78 1.09
C GLU A 329 12.41 22.01 -0.42
N LYS A 330 12.14 20.94 -1.20
CA LYS A 330 12.06 21.01 -2.66
C LYS A 330 11.00 22.02 -3.14
N VAL A 331 9.79 21.97 -2.59
CA VAL A 331 8.69 22.89 -2.95
C VAL A 331 9.05 24.32 -2.60
N SER A 332 9.55 24.56 -1.39
CA SER A 332 9.93 25.90 -0.94
C SER A 332 11.03 26.51 -1.79
N GLN A 333 12.07 25.74 -2.09
CA GLN A 333 13.18 26.17 -2.93
C GLN A 333 12.71 26.47 -4.36
N SER A 334 11.94 25.57 -4.96
CA SER A 334 11.44 25.75 -6.34
C SER A 334 10.48 26.93 -6.47
N LEU A 335 9.62 27.19 -5.48
CA LEU A 335 8.78 28.38 -5.45
C LEU A 335 9.59 29.66 -5.36
N LYS A 336 10.63 29.68 -4.51
CA LYS A 336 11.55 30.84 -4.41
C LYS A 336 12.24 31.13 -5.73
N GLU A 337 12.74 30.10 -6.41
CA GLU A 337 13.36 30.23 -7.74
C GLU A 337 12.37 30.71 -8.80
N ALA A 338 11.11 30.35 -8.69
CA ALA A 338 10.04 30.80 -9.58
C ALA A 338 9.48 32.22 -9.24
N GLY A 339 9.99 32.85 -8.16
CA GLY A 339 9.45 34.13 -7.67
C GLY A 339 8.02 34.03 -7.12
N ARG A 340 7.64 32.85 -6.61
CA ARG A 340 6.31 32.54 -6.10
C ARG A 340 6.35 32.20 -4.61
N THR A 341 5.22 32.34 -3.94
CA THR A 341 5.05 31.97 -2.54
C THR A 341 4.13 30.77 -2.35
N ARG A 342 3.31 30.45 -3.35
CA ARG A 342 2.32 29.37 -3.26
C ARG A 342 2.32 28.52 -4.52
N VAL A 343 1.94 27.25 -4.35
CA VAL A 343 1.75 26.30 -5.45
C VAL A 343 0.68 26.77 -6.44
N CYS A 344 0.87 26.45 -7.72
CA CYS A 344 -0.01 26.85 -8.82
C CYS A 344 -1.26 25.99 -8.96
N ILE A 345 -1.19 24.78 -8.43
CA ILE A 345 -2.23 23.75 -8.50
C ILE A 345 -2.53 23.33 -7.06
N PRO A 346 -3.81 23.19 -6.65
CA PRO A 346 -4.15 22.59 -5.38
C PRO A 346 -3.39 21.27 -5.21
N THR A 347 -2.61 21.15 -4.14
CA THR A 347 -1.69 20.03 -3.93
C THR A 347 -1.93 19.44 -2.55
N VAL A 348 -2.13 18.12 -2.50
CA VAL A 348 -2.39 17.35 -1.29
C VAL A 348 -1.30 16.30 -1.12
N PHE A 349 -0.64 16.31 0.04
CA PHE A 349 0.28 15.28 0.48
C PHE A 349 -0.42 14.41 1.52
N THR A 350 -0.41 13.09 1.33
CA THR A 350 -1.07 12.17 2.26
C THR A 350 -0.04 11.34 3.03
N ALA A 351 -0.24 11.25 4.33
CA ALA A 351 0.58 10.48 5.25
C ALA A 351 -0.27 9.91 6.39
N ALA A 352 0.27 8.94 7.14
CA ALA A 352 -0.41 8.38 8.30
C ALA A 352 -0.71 9.46 9.36
N PRO A 353 -1.82 9.36 10.11
CA PRO A 353 -2.12 10.33 11.18
C PRO A 353 -0.97 10.51 12.18
N ALA A 354 -0.32 9.41 12.58
CA ALA A 354 0.82 9.43 13.49
C ALA A 354 2.05 10.16 12.90
N VAL A 355 2.31 9.96 11.60
CA VAL A 355 3.37 10.66 10.86
C VAL A 355 3.06 12.15 10.76
N LEU A 356 1.83 12.52 10.43
CA LEU A 356 1.41 13.94 10.36
C LEU A 356 1.53 14.63 11.70
N LYS A 357 1.19 13.94 12.79
CA LYS A 357 1.37 14.47 14.14
C LYS A 357 2.83 14.82 14.42
N LYS A 358 3.76 13.91 14.12
CA LYS A 358 5.20 14.19 14.26
C LYS A 358 5.68 15.28 13.30
N PHE A 359 5.19 15.31 12.07
CA PHE A 359 5.52 16.36 11.12
C PHE A 359 5.10 17.74 11.62
N GLN A 360 3.93 17.86 12.26
CA GLN A 360 3.45 19.12 12.86
C GLN A 360 4.33 19.65 13.99
N GLU A 361 5.13 18.80 14.64
CA GLU A 361 6.10 19.18 15.66
C GLU A 361 7.41 19.75 15.06
N THR A 362 7.58 19.68 13.73
CA THR A 362 8.76 20.18 13.02
C THR A 362 8.55 21.58 12.46
N PRO A 363 9.62 22.37 12.24
CA PRO A 363 9.51 23.68 11.59
C PRO A 363 9.05 23.58 10.12
N TYR A 364 9.16 22.42 9.51
CA TYR A 364 8.76 22.16 8.15
C TYR A 364 7.23 22.23 7.94
N ALA A 365 6.44 21.93 8.96
CA ALA A 365 4.99 21.95 8.88
C ALA A 365 4.44 23.35 8.54
N GLU A 366 4.87 24.39 9.25
CA GLU A 366 4.47 25.76 8.94
C GLU A 366 5.05 26.24 7.59
N THR A 367 6.27 25.83 7.26
CA THR A 367 6.89 26.11 5.96
C THR A 367 6.04 25.52 4.83
N LEU A 368 5.66 24.24 4.91
CA LEU A 368 4.85 23.57 3.88
C LEU A 368 3.46 24.23 3.78
N LYS A 369 2.82 24.50 4.89
CA LYS A 369 1.51 25.16 4.96
C LYS A 369 1.53 26.53 4.29
N ALA A 370 2.60 27.32 4.48
CA ALA A 370 2.77 28.62 3.84
C ALA A 370 2.80 28.53 2.32
N THR A 371 3.30 27.40 1.75
CA THR A 371 3.31 27.17 0.31
C THR A 371 1.92 26.85 -0.27
N GLY A 372 0.91 26.64 0.56
CA GLY A 372 -0.44 26.24 0.15
C GLY A 372 -0.63 24.78 -0.12
N VAL A 373 0.38 23.94 0.12
CA VAL A 373 0.24 22.48 0.12
C VAL A 373 -0.55 22.06 1.35
N ILE A 374 -1.44 21.12 1.17
CA ILE A 374 -2.35 20.59 2.19
C ILE A 374 -1.86 19.19 2.57
N THR A 375 -1.80 18.90 3.88
CA THR A 375 -1.44 17.57 4.40
C THR A 375 -2.66 16.89 4.98
N TYR A 376 -2.91 15.61 4.57
CA TYR A 376 -4.02 14.80 5.06
C TYR A 376 -3.67 13.32 5.19
N TYR A 377 -4.59 12.56 5.78
CA TYR A 377 -4.48 11.12 6.02
C TYR A 377 -5.56 10.30 5.28
N ILE A 378 -6.16 10.84 4.21
CA ILE A 378 -7.12 10.11 3.39
C ILE A 378 -6.43 9.16 2.40
N CYS A 379 -7.21 8.23 1.87
CA CYS A 379 -6.83 7.41 0.73
C CYS A 379 -7.09 8.16 -0.59
N PRO A 380 -6.08 8.64 -1.32
CA PRO A 380 -6.28 9.32 -2.61
C PRO A 380 -7.03 8.46 -3.63
N LEU A 381 -6.80 7.14 -3.60
CA LEU A 381 -7.46 6.19 -4.47
C LEU A 381 -8.98 6.17 -4.23
N MET A 382 -9.40 6.09 -2.96
CA MET A 382 -10.82 6.08 -2.61
C MET A 382 -11.48 7.44 -2.88
N TYR A 383 -10.75 8.55 -2.68
CA TYR A 383 -11.21 9.88 -3.07
C TYR A 383 -11.44 10.01 -4.57
N MET A 384 -10.55 9.44 -5.40
CA MET A 384 -10.63 9.50 -6.87
C MET A 384 -11.66 8.52 -7.47
N ASN A 385 -11.93 7.40 -6.79
CA ASN A 385 -12.75 6.32 -7.33
C ASN A 385 -14.25 6.58 -7.13
N ASN A 386 -14.75 7.65 -7.72
CA ASN A 386 -16.16 8.01 -7.69
C ASN A 386 -16.56 8.81 -8.95
N PRO A 387 -17.86 8.81 -9.32
CA PRO A 387 -18.36 9.44 -10.55
C PRO A 387 -18.05 10.94 -10.71
N LEU A 388 -17.83 11.66 -9.62
CA LEU A 388 -17.56 13.11 -9.63
C LEU A 388 -16.08 13.44 -9.80
N SER A 389 -15.22 12.61 -9.24
CA SER A 389 -13.75 12.81 -9.28
C SER A 389 -13.06 12.01 -10.39
N GLU A 390 -13.65 10.90 -10.86
CA GLU A 390 -13.05 9.99 -11.84
C GLU A 390 -12.63 10.66 -13.16
N LYS A 391 -13.25 11.79 -13.52
CA LYS A 391 -12.97 12.55 -14.75
C LYS A 391 -12.16 13.81 -14.51
N MET A 392 -11.80 14.08 -13.26
CA MET A 392 -11.01 15.26 -12.92
C MET A 392 -9.57 15.07 -13.38
N PRO A 393 -8.94 16.07 -14.01
CA PRO A 393 -7.54 16.01 -14.40
C PRO A 393 -6.65 16.14 -13.14
N VAL A 394 -6.25 15.00 -12.60
CA VAL A 394 -5.38 14.88 -11.43
C VAL A 394 -4.00 14.41 -11.89
N ILE A 395 -2.95 14.98 -11.30
CA ILE A 395 -1.56 14.55 -11.49
C ILE A 395 -1.01 13.91 -10.21
N THR A 396 -0.07 12.99 -10.37
CA THR A 396 0.54 12.25 -9.27
C THR A 396 1.89 11.67 -9.66
N SER A 397 2.80 11.48 -8.71
CA SER A 397 3.98 10.62 -8.89
C SER A 397 3.76 9.18 -8.40
N SER A 398 2.51 8.79 -8.13
CA SER A 398 2.15 7.44 -7.73
C SER A 398 1.65 6.61 -8.90
N ASN A 399 2.38 5.55 -9.26
CA ASN A 399 1.92 4.57 -10.24
C ASN A 399 0.76 3.71 -9.70
N LYS A 400 0.64 3.54 -8.38
CA LYS A 400 -0.54 2.89 -7.78
C LYS A 400 -1.80 3.72 -8.03
N LEU A 401 -1.75 5.03 -7.77
CA LEU A 401 -2.90 5.90 -8.02
C LEU A 401 -3.25 5.98 -9.51
N ARG A 402 -2.24 6.09 -10.39
CA ARG A 402 -2.43 6.07 -11.85
C ARG A 402 -3.10 4.77 -12.32
N THR A 403 -2.70 3.63 -11.79
CA THR A 403 -3.21 2.32 -12.27
C THR A 403 -4.70 2.15 -11.99
N TYR A 404 -5.17 2.65 -10.85
CA TYR A 404 -6.55 2.42 -10.40
C TYR A 404 -7.50 3.60 -10.65
N THR A 405 -7.00 4.73 -11.14
CA THR A 405 -7.81 5.95 -11.34
C THR A 405 -7.46 6.65 -12.64
N SER A 406 -8.08 7.80 -12.91
CA SER A 406 -7.73 8.67 -14.04
C SER A 406 -6.51 9.58 -13.77
N ALA A 407 -5.87 9.48 -12.60
CA ALA A 407 -4.70 10.30 -12.31
C ALA A 407 -3.57 10.01 -13.32
N ARG A 408 -2.96 11.07 -13.84
CA ARG A 408 -1.84 10.98 -14.77
C ARG A 408 -0.53 10.97 -14.00
N TYR A 409 0.32 10.01 -14.32
CA TYR A 409 1.66 9.89 -13.72
C TYR A 409 2.63 10.93 -14.31
N TYR A 410 3.41 11.52 -13.42
CA TYR A 410 4.56 12.37 -13.71
C TYR A 410 5.69 11.99 -12.74
N THR A 411 6.94 12.14 -13.16
CA THR A 411 8.10 11.97 -12.28
C THR A 411 8.09 13.04 -11.18
N ASP A 412 8.83 12.79 -10.09
CA ASP A 412 8.92 13.76 -8.99
C ASP A 412 9.40 15.14 -9.45
N ALA A 413 10.36 15.17 -10.37
CA ALA A 413 10.87 16.42 -10.96
C ALA A 413 9.78 17.16 -11.75
N GLU A 414 9.00 16.44 -12.54
CA GLU A 414 7.90 17.02 -13.32
C GLU A 414 6.75 17.47 -12.41
N ILE A 415 6.40 16.70 -11.36
CA ILE A 415 5.42 17.13 -10.36
C ILE A 415 5.86 18.46 -9.73
N LEU A 416 7.12 18.55 -9.31
CA LEU A 416 7.67 19.77 -8.70
C LEU A 416 7.54 20.96 -9.66
N GLU A 417 7.88 20.80 -10.93
CA GLU A 417 7.71 21.83 -11.95
C GLU A 417 6.25 22.22 -12.15
N GLN A 418 5.35 21.25 -12.27
CA GLN A 418 3.92 21.49 -12.45
C GLN A 418 3.32 22.31 -11.31
N ILE A 419 3.61 21.94 -10.05
CA ILE A 419 2.99 22.59 -8.89
C ILE A 419 3.63 23.93 -8.52
N THR A 420 4.89 24.19 -8.92
CA THR A 420 5.61 25.42 -8.53
C THR A 420 5.75 26.43 -9.67
N LYS A 421 5.92 25.97 -10.90
CA LYS A 421 6.14 26.85 -12.08
C LYS A 421 4.92 26.92 -13.01
N GLY A 422 3.96 26.01 -12.87
CA GLY A 422 2.76 25.95 -13.69
C GLY A 422 2.89 25.08 -14.93
N GLY A 423 4.00 24.31 -15.05
CA GLY A 423 4.28 23.36 -16.11
C GLY A 423 4.47 23.99 -17.49
N ALA A 424 5.37 23.44 -18.30
CA ALA A 424 5.34 23.65 -19.74
C ALA A 424 4.19 22.81 -20.34
N ASP A 425 3.43 23.36 -21.27
CA ASP A 425 2.46 22.62 -22.09
C ASP A 425 3.21 21.44 -22.77
N ARG A 426 2.83 20.20 -22.48
CA ARG A 426 3.29 19.00 -23.19
C ARG A 426 2.45 18.73 -24.40
#